data_a9a98cf883cc08a275fc483e50be3472
#
_entry.id   a9a98cf883cc08a275fc483e50be3472
#
_cell.length_a   1.000
_cell.length_b   1.000
_cell.length_c   1.000
_cell.angle_alpha   90.00
_cell.angle_beta   90.00
_cell.angle_gamma   90.00
#
_symmetry.space_group_name_H-M   'P 1'
#
loop_
_entity.id
_entity.type
_entity.pdbx_description
1 polymer ?
#
loop_
_entity_poly.entity_id
_entity_poly.type
_entity_poly.pdbx_seq_one_letter_code
_entity_poly.pdbx_strand_id
1 'polypeptide(L)'
;MARIVMYVYGNIQTDARVKRAAKALAEKYELILLSNDCGIAVEDNGYKNVLLKCESSGVKGYFQSVWEAMKVIRRERPDIFYAHDYYSALIARLLMDRKYCKKIVYDAHELIIPEEGIKSSRMTFFYRMERAIVHKVDLLVCASEERADIMTKHYKLAHRPLVVENISYLNENYDISKLPIANCLDDFFADSALTIVYAGAVMKSRRIDALFDHALQLAPKVKLLVIGEGDALMEIRAKAVEQTKLRYCMPGAVPYEALGVILKHCDVGYLYYPTNTLNNINCASNKIYEYASVDLPMVANSNPTVKRILEANRIGVSSDNIGEALNQILASLEVYKSHCEFFVENNSWEKTSQNLLEHIENL
;
A
#
# COMPACT_ATOMS: atom_id res chain seq x y z
N MET A 1 -7.56 5.31 30.52
CA MET A 1 -7.40 4.72 29.19
C MET A 1 -5.92 4.44 29.03
N ALA A 2 -5.54 3.27 28.54
CA ALA A 2 -4.13 2.99 28.28
C ALA A 2 -3.63 3.87 27.13
N ARG A 3 -2.34 4.26 27.18
CA ARG A 3 -1.73 5.16 26.21
C ARG A 3 -0.87 4.40 25.22
N ILE A 4 -1.07 4.67 23.93
CA ILE A 4 -0.26 4.17 22.83
C ILE A 4 0.52 5.33 22.21
N VAL A 5 1.84 5.15 22.02
CA VAL A 5 2.64 6.01 21.15
C VAL A 5 3.01 5.21 19.89
N MET A 6 2.54 5.66 18.74
CA MET A 6 2.91 5.12 17.42
C MET A 6 4.04 5.95 16.83
N TYR A 7 4.93 5.33 16.08
CA TYR A 7 5.97 6.02 15.32
C TYR A 7 6.09 5.47 13.91
N VAL A 8 6.10 6.39 12.96
CA VAL A 8 6.42 6.13 11.54
C VAL A 8 7.48 7.11 11.05
N TYR A 9 8.49 6.61 10.35
CA TYR A 9 9.49 7.47 9.72
C TYR A 9 9.01 7.87 8.32
N GLY A 10 8.61 9.12 8.17
CA GLY A 10 8.11 9.68 6.92
C GLY A 10 6.88 10.55 7.12
N ASN A 11 6.21 10.84 6.00
CA ASN A 11 4.99 11.65 6.01
C ASN A 11 3.77 10.76 6.26
N ILE A 12 3.06 10.99 7.37
CA ILE A 12 1.82 10.27 7.70
C ILE A 12 0.72 10.46 6.66
N GLN A 13 0.69 11.59 5.96
CA GLN A 13 -0.36 11.87 4.98
C GLN A 13 -0.39 10.88 3.83
N THR A 14 0.77 10.30 3.49
CA THR A 14 0.91 9.32 2.40
C THR A 14 0.82 7.87 2.86
N ASP A 15 0.79 7.60 4.18
CA ASP A 15 0.76 6.24 4.72
C ASP A 15 -0.66 5.84 5.17
N ALA A 16 -1.42 5.32 4.23
CA ALA A 16 -2.79 4.89 4.49
C ALA A 16 -2.90 3.74 5.51
N ARG A 17 -1.90 2.83 5.59
CA ARG A 17 -1.87 1.73 6.56
C ARG A 17 -1.78 2.27 7.99
N VAL A 18 -0.83 3.15 8.23
CA VAL A 18 -0.63 3.78 9.55
C VAL A 18 -1.86 4.59 9.95
N LYS A 19 -2.43 5.38 9.03
CA LYS A 19 -3.65 6.17 9.29
C LYS A 19 -4.82 5.28 9.72
N ARG A 20 -5.06 4.17 9.03
CA ARG A 20 -6.14 3.23 9.39
C ARG A 20 -5.91 2.55 10.73
N ALA A 21 -4.70 2.06 10.99
CA ALA A 21 -4.34 1.48 12.28
C ALA A 21 -4.49 2.49 13.42
N ALA A 22 -4.01 3.72 13.24
CA ALA A 22 -4.14 4.79 14.21
C ALA A 22 -5.60 5.12 14.52
N LYS A 23 -6.45 5.23 13.49
CA LYS A 23 -7.89 5.49 13.67
C LYS A 23 -8.56 4.38 14.47
N ALA A 24 -8.32 3.12 14.15
CA ALA A 24 -8.89 1.99 14.87
C ALA A 24 -8.44 1.94 16.34
N LEU A 25 -7.15 2.18 16.61
CA LEU A 25 -6.61 2.18 17.97
C LEU A 25 -7.10 3.38 18.79
N ALA A 26 -7.34 4.53 18.17
CA ALA A 26 -7.82 5.73 18.85
C ALA A 26 -9.25 5.59 19.41
N GLU A 27 -10.03 4.60 18.94
CA GLU A 27 -11.36 4.30 19.48
C GLU A 27 -11.30 3.76 20.93
N LYS A 28 -10.20 3.07 21.28
CA LYS A 28 -10.05 2.40 22.59
C LYS A 28 -8.89 2.91 23.44
N TYR A 29 -7.94 3.63 22.86
CA TYR A 29 -6.70 4.06 23.50
C TYR A 29 -6.47 5.56 23.37
N GLU A 30 -5.77 6.15 24.34
CA GLU A 30 -5.18 7.48 24.17
C GLU A 30 -4.00 7.38 23.21
N LEU A 31 -4.19 7.81 21.96
CA LEU A 31 -3.22 7.64 20.90
C LEU A 31 -2.42 8.91 20.62
N ILE A 32 -1.09 8.76 20.54
CA ILE A 32 -0.15 9.78 20.09
C ILE A 32 0.62 9.21 18.88
N LEU A 33 0.45 9.83 17.74
CA LEU A 33 1.16 9.44 16.52
C LEU A 33 2.33 10.38 16.25
N LEU A 34 3.53 9.83 16.15
CA LEU A 34 4.77 10.54 15.83
C LEU A 34 5.13 10.30 14.36
N SER A 35 5.27 11.36 13.58
CA SER A 35 5.74 11.33 12.20
C SER A 35 6.67 12.50 11.90
N ASN A 36 7.40 12.46 10.79
CA ASN A 36 8.26 13.57 10.40
C ASN A 36 7.43 14.76 9.91
N ASP A 37 7.86 15.97 10.28
CA ASP A 37 7.33 17.20 9.71
C ASP A 37 7.79 17.33 8.25
N CYS A 38 6.83 17.33 7.34
CA CYS A 38 7.06 17.49 5.90
C CYS A 38 6.43 18.80 5.36
N GLY A 39 6.08 19.75 6.26
CA GLY A 39 5.48 21.03 5.89
C GLY A 39 4.02 20.93 5.43
N ILE A 40 3.38 19.78 5.61
CA ILE A 40 1.97 19.55 5.26
C ILE A 40 1.15 19.48 6.55
N ALA A 41 0.06 20.24 6.61
CA ALA A 41 -0.84 20.22 7.76
C ALA A 41 -1.44 18.81 7.93
N VAL A 42 -1.48 18.33 9.18
CA VAL A 42 -2.09 17.05 9.51
C VAL A 42 -3.55 17.30 9.90
N GLU A 43 -4.45 16.53 9.29
CA GLU A 43 -5.88 16.57 9.62
C GLU A 43 -6.14 16.13 11.07
N ASP A 44 -7.17 16.70 11.68
CA ASP A 44 -7.67 16.23 12.99
C ASP A 44 -8.43 14.90 12.78
N ASN A 45 -7.83 13.83 13.24
CA ASN A 45 -8.37 12.46 13.07
C ASN A 45 -8.82 11.84 14.41
N GLY A 46 -9.05 12.67 15.44
CA GLY A 46 -9.47 12.21 16.78
C GLY A 46 -8.33 11.63 17.62
N TYR A 47 -7.07 11.80 17.22
CA TYR A 47 -5.89 11.45 18.00
C TYR A 47 -4.79 12.52 17.89
N LYS A 48 -3.88 12.54 18.86
CA LYS A 48 -2.81 13.54 18.89
C LYS A 48 -1.72 13.23 17.89
N ASN A 49 -1.51 14.13 16.91
CA ASN A 49 -0.39 14.09 16.01
C ASN A 49 0.78 14.96 16.54
N VAL A 50 1.98 14.42 16.54
CA VAL A 50 3.21 15.14 16.90
C VAL A 50 4.17 15.07 15.72
N LEU A 51 4.37 16.20 15.05
CA LEU A 51 5.29 16.33 13.95
C LEU A 51 6.72 16.55 14.48
N LEU A 52 7.60 15.62 14.14
CA LEU A 52 9.00 15.66 14.57
C LEU A 52 9.79 16.55 13.62
N LYS A 53 10.38 17.62 14.14
CA LYS A 53 11.19 18.53 13.37
C LYS A 53 12.51 17.88 12.99
N CYS A 54 12.74 17.68 11.68
CA CYS A 54 13.95 17.13 11.12
C CYS A 54 14.55 18.12 10.13
N GLU A 55 15.56 18.89 10.53
CA GLU A 55 16.23 19.89 9.70
C GLU A 55 17.20 19.29 8.68
N SER A 56 17.53 18.02 8.85
CA SER A 56 18.49 17.30 8.01
C SER A 56 17.82 16.19 7.22
N SER A 57 18.35 15.86 6.05
CA SER A 57 17.95 14.71 5.23
C SER A 57 18.89 13.51 5.41
N GLY A 58 18.54 12.38 4.82
CA GLY A 58 19.37 11.18 4.79
C GLY A 58 19.63 10.58 6.18
N VAL A 59 20.83 10.06 6.39
CA VAL A 59 21.22 9.36 7.62
C VAL A 59 21.13 10.27 8.85
N LYS A 60 21.57 11.53 8.73
CA LYS A 60 21.52 12.50 9.83
C LYS A 60 20.07 12.80 10.23
N GLY A 61 19.19 13.01 9.24
CA GLY A 61 17.77 13.25 9.48
C GLY A 61 17.08 12.06 10.15
N TYR A 62 17.43 10.83 9.76
CA TYR A 62 16.93 9.63 10.40
C TYR A 62 17.29 9.60 11.91
N PHE A 63 18.55 9.78 12.27
CA PHE A 63 18.94 9.79 13.68
C PHE A 63 18.36 10.96 14.46
N GLN A 64 18.18 12.12 13.83
CA GLN A 64 17.47 13.25 14.43
C GLN A 64 16.00 12.91 14.73
N SER A 65 15.29 12.26 13.79
CA SER A 65 13.92 11.79 14.00
C SER A 65 13.84 10.80 15.16
N VAL A 66 14.74 9.81 15.21
CA VAL A 66 14.81 8.84 16.32
C VAL A 66 15.03 9.56 17.66
N TRP A 67 15.92 10.55 17.71
CA TRP A 67 16.20 11.32 18.91
C TRP A 67 14.98 12.11 19.40
N GLU A 68 14.29 12.82 18.49
CA GLU A 68 13.09 13.58 18.82
C GLU A 68 11.95 12.66 19.27
N ALA A 69 11.75 11.53 18.57
CA ALA A 69 10.77 10.52 18.99
C ALA A 69 11.06 10.00 20.40
N MET A 70 12.32 9.68 20.71
CA MET A 70 12.72 9.21 22.04
C MET A 70 12.48 10.25 23.14
N LYS A 71 12.59 11.56 22.87
CA LYS A 71 12.22 12.61 23.84
C LYS A 71 10.74 12.54 24.17
N VAL A 72 9.89 12.41 23.15
CA VAL A 72 8.43 12.31 23.36
C VAL A 72 8.09 11.03 24.12
N ILE A 73 8.61 9.87 23.70
CA ILE A 73 8.34 8.59 24.36
C ILE A 73 8.76 8.61 25.84
N ARG A 74 9.91 9.20 26.18
CA ARG A 74 10.39 9.34 27.56
C ARG A 74 9.49 10.23 28.40
N ARG A 75 8.90 11.27 27.81
CA ARG A 75 7.97 12.18 28.48
C ARG A 75 6.61 11.54 28.68
N GLU A 76 6.05 10.95 27.63
CA GLU A 76 4.69 10.39 27.63
C GLU A 76 4.59 9.04 28.35
N ARG A 77 5.68 8.27 28.42
CA ARG A 77 5.76 6.92 29.04
C ARG A 77 4.57 6.04 28.69
N PRO A 78 4.38 5.71 27.40
CA PRO A 78 3.21 4.97 26.97
C PRO A 78 3.16 3.57 27.60
N ASP A 79 1.94 3.03 27.70
CA ASP A 79 1.78 1.61 28.02
C ASP A 79 2.26 0.75 26.86
N ILE A 80 1.98 1.17 25.63
CA ILE A 80 2.36 0.46 24.40
C ILE A 80 3.13 1.41 23.47
N PHE A 81 4.29 0.99 23.00
CA PHE A 81 4.97 1.59 21.84
C PHE A 81 4.67 0.77 20.59
N TYR A 82 4.05 1.40 19.59
CA TYR A 82 3.72 0.78 18.30
C TYR A 82 4.69 1.28 17.23
N ALA A 83 5.56 0.40 16.79
CA ALA A 83 6.63 0.67 15.85
C ALA A 83 6.22 0.28 14.42
N HIS A 84 6.09 1.25 13.52
CA HIS A 84 5.77 0.99 12.12
C HIS A 84 7.01 0.93 11.26
N ASP A 85 7.11 -0.14 10.48
CA ASP A 85 8.15 -0.44 9.50
C ASP A 85 9.57 -0.54 10.09
N TYR A 86 10.50 -1.03 9.30
CA TYR A 86 11.89 -1.27 9.68
C TYR A 86 12.64 -0.01 10.17
N TYR A 87 12.22 1.17 9.75
CA TYR A 87 12.78 2.43 10.26
C TYR A 87 12.53 2.63 11.77
N SER A 88 11.48 2.08 12.30
CA SER A 88 11.14 2.16 13.73
C SER A 88 11.88 1.13 14.59
N ALA A 89 12.50 0.12 13.98
CA ALA A 89 13.15 -0.98 14.68
C ALA A 89 14.27 -0.53 15.63
N LEU A 90 15.01 0.56 15.30
CA LEU A 90 16.00 1.12 16.21
C LEU A 90 15.37 1.66 17.50
N ILE A 91 14.25 2.38 17.41
CA ILE A 91 13.54 2.89 18.60
C ILE A 91 13.03 1.71 19.43
N ALA A 92 12.38 0.71 18.79
CA ALA A 92 11.95 -0.51 19.47
C ALA A 92 13.13 -1.19 20.19
N ARG A 93 14.31 -1.27 19.54
CA ARG A 93 15.53 -1.83 20.15
C ARG A 93 16.00 -1.04 21.37
N LEU A 94 15.90 0.29 21.34
CA LEU A 94 16.27 1.17 22.47
C LEU A 94 15.28 1.06 23.65
N LEU A 95 14.07 0.60 23.39
CA LEU A 95 13.02 0.45 24.41
C LEU A 95 12.95 -0.98 25.00
N MET A 96 13.86 -1.88 24.64
CA MET A 96 13.83 -3.29 25.09
C MET A 96 14.03 -3.46 26.59
N ASP A 97 14.59 -2.47 27.30
CA ASP A 97 14.71 -2.48 28.76
C ASP A 97 13.39 -2.17 29.50
N ARG A 98 12.34 -1.86 28.75
CA ARG A 98 10.99 -1.50 29.26
C ARG A 98 10.96 -0.34 30.24
N LYS A 99 11.99 0.46 30.29
CA LYS A 99 12.06 1.63 31.18
C LYS A 99 11.05 2.73 30.84
N TYR A 100 10.70 2.88 29.55
CA TYR A 100 9.88 3.97 29.05
C TYR A 100 8.56 3.52 28.42
N CYS A 101 8.35 2.23 28.19
CA CYS A 101 7.07 1.62 27.78
C CYS A 101 6.96 0.21 28.34
N LYS A 102 5.73 -0.27 28.55
CA LYS A 102 5.48 -1.62 29.11
C LYS A 102 5.52 -2.68 28.02
N LYS A 103 4.93 -2.39 26.87
CA LYS A 103 4.76 -3.31 25.74
C LYS A 103 5.25 -2.68 24.43
N ILE A 104 5.70 -3.52 23.51
CA ILE A 104 6.16 -3.12 22.17
C ILE A 104 5.45 -3.96 21.12
N VAL A 105 4.77 -3.29 20.19
CA VAL A 105 4.24 -3.86 18.95
C VAL A 105 5.17 -3.45 17.82
N TYR A 106 5.54 -4.38 16.95
CA TYR A 106 6.31 -4.09 15.75
C TYR A 106 5.54 -4.55 14.51
N ASP A 107 5.18 -3.62 13.65
CA ASP A 107 4.45 -3.84 12.40
C ASP A 107 5.42 -3.75 11.22
N ALA A 108 5.82 -4.90 10.70
CA ALA A 108 6.71 -5.04 9.55
C ALA A 108 5.94 -4.83 8.25
N HIS A 109 6.05 -3.63 7.65
CA HIS A 109 5.39 -3.31 6.39
C HIS A 109 6.03 -4.01 5.20
N GLU A 110 7.35 -4.24 5.23
CA GLU A 110 8.13 -4.82 4.15
C GLU A 110 9.02 -5.95 4.64
N LEU A 111 9.35 -6.88 3.72
CA LEU A 111 10.39 -7.87 3.96
C LEU A 111 11.76 -7.26 3.67
N ILE A 112 12.60 -7.14 4.68
CA ILE A 112 13.97 -6.60 4.56
C ILE A 112 15.04 -7.69 4.71
N ILE A 113 14.65 -8.94 4.52
CA ILE A 113 15.54 -10.10 4.57
C ILE A 113 16.59 -9.97 3.46
N PRO A 114 17.90 -10.12 3.77
CA PRO A 114 18.94 -10.05 2.77
C PRO A 114 18.80 -11.12 1.68
N GLU A 115 18.93 -10.72 0.44
CA GLU A 115 18.91 -11.59 -0.74
C GLU A 115 20.27 -11.61 -1.43
N GLU A 116 20.60 -12.72 -2.09
CA GLU A 116 21.85 -12.85 -2.84
C GLU A 116 21.92 -11.80 -3.95
N GLY A 117 23.07 -11.16 -4.11
CA GLY A 117 23.28 -10.12 -5.12
C GLY A 117 22.79 -8.71 -4.74
N ILE A 118 21.95 -8.57 -3.71
CA ILE A 118 21.44 -7.27 -3.25
C ILE A 118 22.25 -6.80 -2.03
N LYS A 119 23.26 -5.95 -2.27
CA LYS A 119 24.10 -5.39 -1.18
C LYS A 119 23.75 -3.93 -0.95
N SER A 120 23.21 -3.64 0.24
CA SER A 120 22.98 -2.29 0.73
C SER A 120 23.38 -2.20 2.20
N SER A 121 24.37 -1.36 2.51
CA SER A 121 24.80 -1.13 3.91
C SER A 121 23.66 -0.59 4.77
N ARG A 122 22.79 0.25 4.19
CA ARG A 122 21.59 0.79 4.83
C ARG A 122 20.60 -0.33 5.18
N MET A 123 20.26 -1.20 4.23
CA MET A 123 19.34 -2.31 4.47
C MET A 123 19.93 -3.33 5.45
N THR A 124 21.22 -3.59 5.38
CA THR A 124 21.92 -4.43 6.35
C THR A 124 21.81 -3.88 7.79
N PHE A 125 21.89 -2.57 7.97
CA PHE A 125 21.70 -1.94 9.28
C PHE A 125 20.27 -2.19 9.79
N PHE A 126 19.22 -1.90 8.99
CA PHE A 126 17.84 -2.11 9.40
C PHE A 126 17.53 -3.58 9.65
N TYR A 127 18.00 -4.48 8.80
CA TYR A 127 17.86 -5.93 9.02
C TYR A 127 18.46 -6.36 10.37
N ARG A 128 19.64 -5.85 10.74
CA ARG A 128 20.24 -6.16 12.06
C ARG A 128 19.38 -5.63 13.21
N MET A 129 18.78 -4.46 13.06
CA MET A 129 17.86 -3.90 14.07
C MET A 129 16.60 -4.76 14.19
N GLU A 130 15.96 -5.11 13.07
CA GLU A 130 14.80 -5.99 13.05
C GLU A 130 15.10 -7.34 13.67
N ARG A 131 16.19 -8.01 13.26
CA ARG A 131 16.61 -9.30 13.84
C ARG A 131 16.84 -9.23 15.35
N ALA A 132 17.24 -8.10 15.89
CA ALA A 132 17.48 -7.93 17.32
C ALA A 132 16.19 -7.79 18.14
N ILE A 133 15.06 -7.49 17.51
CA ILE A 133 13.79 -7.22 18.19
C ILE A 133 12.71 -8.26 17.96
N VAL A 134 12.65 -8.92 16.79
CA VAL A 134 11.54 -9.80 16.38
C VAL A 134 11.22 -10.92 17.37
N HIS A 135 12.19 -11.36 18.18
CA HIS A 135 11.99 -12.37 19.25
C HIS A 135 11.60 -11.76 20.60
N LYS A 136 11.57 -10.44 20.73
CA LYS A 136 11.47 -9.75 22.03
C LYS A 136 10.31 -8.77 22.11
N VAL A 137 9.71 -8.43 20.98
CA VAL A 137 8.47 -7.63 20.94
C VAL A 137 7.32 -8.46 21.48
N ASP A 138 6.34 -7.78 22.06
CA ASP A 138 5.17 -8.45 22.64
C ASP A 138 4.19 -8.89 21.54
N LEU A 139 4.12 -8.14 20.43
CA LEU A 139 3.35 -8.51 19.25
C LEU A 139 4.15 -8.15 18.00
N LEU A 140 4.30 -9.13 17.11
CA LEU A 140 4.84 -8.94 15.77
C LEU A 140 3.69 -8.98 14.76
N VAL A 141 3.57 -7.95 13.94
CA VAL A 141 2.54 -7.80 12.91
C VAL A 141 3.20 -7.77 11.54
N CYS A 142 2.54 -8.27 10.52
CA CYS A 142 2.97 -8.15 9.12
C CYS A 142 1.77 -8.00 8.17
N ALA A 143 2.03 -7.75 6.89
CA ALA A 143 1.02 -7.30 5.94
C ALA A 143 0.39 -8.42 5.09
N SER A 144 0.86 -9.66 5.15
CA SER A 144 0.25 -10.79 4.43
C SER A 144 0.65 -12.14 5.05
N GLU A 145 -0.13 -13.18 4.70
CA GLU A 145 0.10 -14.56 5.10
C GLU A 145 1.48 -15.07 4.66
N GLU A 146 1.87 -14.79 3.41
CA GLU A 146 3.17 -15.20 2.87
C GLU A 146 4.33 -14.54 3.62
N ARG A 147 4.18 -13.26 3.98
CA ARG A 147 5.19 -12.54 4.78
C ARG A 147 5.30 -13.13 6.18
N ALA A 148 4.18 -13.47 6.81
CA ALA A 148 4.17 -14.14 8.12
C ALA A 148 4.93 -15.47 8.08
N ASP A 149 4.70 -16.30 7.06
CA ASP A 149 5.37 -17.59 6.90
C ASP A 149 6.88 -17.43 6.65
N ILE A 150 7.25 -16.50 5.78
CA ILE A 150 8.66 -16.20 5.49
C ILE A 150 9.37 -15.69 6.75
N MET A 151 8.80 -14.74 7.49
CA MET A 151 9.39 -14.22 8.73
C MET A 151 9.51 -15.32 9.77
N THR A 152 8.47 -16.14 9.95
CA THR A 152 8.48 -17.27 10.89
C THR A 152 9.62 -18.21 10.58
N LYS A 153 9.79 -18.62 9.34
CA LYS A 153 10.84 -19.54 8.90
C LYS A 153 12.23 -18.89 8.99
N HIS A 154 12.39 -17.68 8.48
CA HIS A 154 13.69 -17.00 8.40
C HIS A 154 14.24 -16.67 9.79
N TYR A 155 13.42 -16.08 10.64
CA TYR A 155 13.81 -15.70 12.00
C TYR A 155 13.66 -16.86 13.00
N LYS A 156 13.10 -18.01 12.62
CA LYS A 156 12.78 -19.15 13.51
C LYS A 156 11.93 -18.69 14.70
N LEU A 157 10.84 -17.96 14.42
CA LEU A 157 9.97 -17.41 15.45
C LEU A 157 9.20 -18.52 16.16
N ALA A 158 9.01 -18.40 17.48
CA ALA A 158 8.19 -19.31 18.27
C ALA A 158 6.69 -19.14 17.98
N HIS A 159 6.28 -17.93 17.64
CA HIS A 159 4.90 -17.59 17.27
C HIS A 159 4.89 -16.91 15.92
N ARG A 160 3.89 -17.26 15.11
CA ARG A 160 3.68 -16.64 13.80
C ARG A 160 3.25 -15.19 13.98
N PRO A 161 3.75 -14.23 13.17
CA PRO A 161 3.27 -12.84 13.18
C PRO A 161 1.77 -12.75 12.95
N LEU A 162 1.11 -11.80 13.61
CA LEU A 162 -0.27 -11.44 13.32
C LEU A 162 -0.35 -10.82 11.92
N VAL A 163 -1.23 -11.34 11.10
CA VAL A 163 -1.48 -10.77 9.77
C VAL A 163 -2.53 -9.68 9.88
N VAL A 164 -2.13 -8.46 9.51
CA VAL A 164 -3.01 -7.30 9.34
C VAL A 164 -2.88 -6.86 7.89
N GLU A 165 -3.78 -7.30 7.05
CA GLU A 165 -3.72 -7.03 5.62
C GLU A 165 -3.93 -5.54 5.32
N ASN A 166 -3.37 -5.09 4.20
CA ASN A 166 -3.44 -3.69 3.80
C ASN A 166 -4.72 -3.36 3.03
N ILE A 167 -5.86 -3.72 3.61
CA ILE A 167 -7.19 -3.53 3.01
C ILE A 167 -7.48 -2.03 2.91
N SER A 168 -7.80 -1.58 1.72
CA SER A 168 -8.12 -0.18 1.41
C SER A 168 -9.28 -0.13 0.43
N TYR A 169 -10.34 0.56 0.81
CA TYR A 169 -11.49 0.80 -0.05
C TYR A 169 -11.50 2.23 -0.52
N LEU A 170 -11.88 2.42 -1.77
CA LEU A 170 -12.02 3.74 -2.37
C LEU A 170 -13.38 4.33 -2.04
N ASN A 171 -13.41 5.64 -1.84
CA ASN A 171 -14.64 6.39 -1.64
C ASN A 171 -15.20 6.84 -3.00
N GLU A 172 -16.49 6.66 -3.22
CA GLU A 172 -17.20 7.07 -4.43
C GLU A 172 -17.94 8.42 -4.29
N ASN A 173 -17.67 9.17 -3.23
CA ASN A 173 -18.40 10.42 -2.92
C ASN A 173 -17.61 11.71 -3.27
N TYR A 174 -16.71 11.64 -4.25
CA TYR A 174 -15.95 12.83 -4.68
C TYR A 174 -16.61 13.52 -5.87
N ASP A 175 -16.65 14.84 -5.84
CA ASP A 175 -17.15 15.67 -6.96
C ASP A 175 -16.03 15.87 -8.02
N ILE A 176 -16.05 15.05 -9.07
CA ILE A 176 -15.06 15.08 -10.16
C ILE A 176 -15.04 16.43 -10.87
N SER A 177 -16.16 17.18 -10.90
CA SER A 177 -16.22 18.47 -11.57
C SER A 177 -15.24 19.51 -11.00
N LYS A 178 -14.74 19.28 -9.77
CA LYS A 178 -13.72 20.10 -9.12
C LYS A 178 -12.29 19.83 -9.60
N LEU A 179 -12.09 18.76 -10.37
CA LEU A 179 -10.76 18.43 -10.89
C LEU A 179 -10.43 19.31 -12.10
N PRO A 180 -9.19 19.83 -12.21
CA PRO A 180 -8.76 20.55 -13.40
C PRO A 180 -8.88 19.75 -14.71
N ILE A 181 -8.97 18.43 -14.59
CA ILE A 181 -9.04 17.46 -15.68
C ILE A 181 -10.47 16.96 -15.96
N ALA A 182 -11.50 17.50 -15.30
CA ALA A 182 -12.88 17.04 -15.42
C ALA A 182 -13.34 16.91 -16.87
N ASN A 183 -13.21 17.97 -17.67
CA ASN A 183 -13.60 17.97 -19.09
C ASN A 183 -12.84 16.90 -19.91
N CYS A 184 -11.56 16.66 -19.61
CA CYS A 184 -10.77 15.62 -20.27
C CYS A 184 -11.28 14.21 -19.93
N LEU A 185 -11.71 13.97 -18.69
CA LEU A 185 -12.30 12.72 -18.28
C LEU A 185 -13.70 12.52 -18.88
N ASP A 186 -14.54 13.56 -18.89
CA ASP A 186 -15.87 13.52 -19.48
C ASP A 186 -15.79 13.18 -20.98
N ASP A 187 -14.92 13.86 -21.72
CA ASP A 187 -14.67 13.54 -23.11
C ASP A 187 -14.17 12.11 -23.29
N PHE A 188 -13.23 11.68 -22.43
CA PHE A 188 -12.64 10.34 -22.52
C PHE A 188 -13.67 9.24 -22.26
N PHE A 189 -14.61 9.43 -21.34
CA PHE A 189 -15.66 8.46 -21.01
C PHE A 189 -16.90 8.53 -21.91
N ALA A 190 -17.01 9.54 -22.80
CA ALA A 190 -18.19 9.75 -23.62
C ALA A 190 -18.50 8.61 -24.63
N ASP A 191 -17.53 7.81 -25.02
CA ASP A 191 -17.73 6.68 -25.91
C ASP A 191 -17.89 5.34 -25.15
N SER A 192 -18.38 4.30 -25.86
CA SER A 192 -18.66 2.98 -25.31
C SER A 192 -17.48 1.99 -25.36
N ALA A 193 -16.28 2.43 -25.71
CA ALA A 193 -15.11 1.56 -25.70
C ALA A 193 -14.73 1.18 -24.27
N LEU A 194 -14.36 -0.08 -24.03
CA LEU A 194 -14.01 -0.56 -22.70
C LEU A 194 -12.73 0.11 -22.17
N THR A 195 -12.75 0.56 -20.96
CA THR A 195 -11.64 1.31 -20.35
C THR A 195 -10.73 0.37 -19.54
N ILE A 196 -9.48 0.24 -19.99
CA ILE A 196 -8.40 -0.38 -19.20
C ILE A 196 -7.72 0.74 -18.41
N VAL A 197 -7.51 0.55 -17.10
CA VAL A 197 -6.89 1.58 -16.27
C VAL A 197 -5.68 1.07 -15.50
N TYR A 198 -4.66 1.92 -15.42
CA TYR A 198 -3.60 1.84 -14.42
C TYR A 198 -3.66 3.08 -13.51
N ALA A 199 -3.70 2.86 -12.20
CA ALA A 199 -3.64 3.95 -11.22
C ALA A 199 -2.49 3.72 -10.22
N GLY A 200 -1.50 4.62 -10.16
CA GLY A 200 -0.38 4.56 -9.22
C GLY A 200 0.92 5.14 -9.75
N ALA A 201 2.04 4.81 -9.12
CA ALA A 201 3.36 5.27 -9.56
C ALA A 201 3.70 4.72 -10.95
N VAL A 202 3.84 5.61 -11.93
CA VAL A 202 4.10 5.31 -13.35
C VAL A 202 5.60 5.06 -13.54
N MET A 203 6.07 3.91 -13.06
CA MET A 203 7.48 3.52 -13.08
C MET A 203 7.75 2.51 -14.19
N LYS A 204 8.97 2.51 -14.75
CA LYS A 204 9.42 1.51 -15.75
C LYS A 204 9.25 0.07 -15.25
N SER A 205 9.46 -0.16 -13.97
CA SER A 205 9.26 -1.47 -13.33
C SER A 205 7.81 -1.96 -13.32
N ARG A 206 6.83 -1.11 -13.63
CA ARG A 206 5.39 -1.45 -13.70
C ARG A 206 4.92 -1.84 -15.09
N ARG A 207 5.83 -1.84 -16.09
CA ARG A 207 5.60 -2.30 -17.46
C ARG A 207 4.33 -1.72 -18.11
N ILE A 208 4.07 -0.43 -17.87
CA ILE A 208 2.91 0.27 -18.48
C ILE A 208 3.13 0.45 -20.00
N ASP A 209 4.39 0.43 -20.44
CA ASP A 209 4.79 0.33 -21.84
C ASP A 209 4.17 -0.91 -22.54
N ALA A 210 4.27 -2.06 -21.90
CA ALA A 210 3.68 -3.30 -22.42
C ALA A 210 2.14 -3.27 -22.37
N LEU A 211 1.55 -2.72 -21.31
CA LEU A 211 0.10 -2.50 -21.25
C LEU A 211 -0.38 -1.65 -22.43
N PHE A 212 0.33 -0.53 -22.72
CA PHE A 212 0.01 0.34 -23.85
C PHE A 212 0.03 -0.42 -25.18
N ASP A 213 1.06 -1.24 -25.42
CA ASP A 213 1.17 -2.05 -26.65
C ASP A 213 0.03 -3.04 -26.82
N HIS A 214 -0.36 -3.72 -25.75
CA HIS A 214 -1.50 -4.64 -25.77
C HIS A 214 -2.83 -3.92 -25.97
N ALA A 215 -3.04 -2.77 -25.32
CA ALA A 215 -4.23 -1.95 -25.53
C ALA A 215 -4.31 -1.45 -27.00
N LEU A 216 -3.19 -1.05 -27.58
CA LEU A 216 -3.11 -0.63 -28.99
C LEU A 216 -3.49 -1.77 -29.98
N GLN A 217 -3.15 -3.03 -29.67
CA GLN A 217 -3.55 -4.20 -30.46
C GLN A 217 -5.07 -4.44 -30.38
N LEU A 218 -5.72 -4.12 -29.28
CA LEU A 218 -7.15 -4.29 -29.07
C LEU A 218 -7.98 -3.10 -29.54
N ALA A 219 -7.35 -1.98 -29.90
CA ALA A 219 -8.03 -0.77 -30.37
C ALA A 219 -8.79 -1.02 -31.68
N PRO A 220 -9.96 -0.41 -31.89
CA PRO A 220 -10.63 0.60 -31.06
C PRO A 220 -11.60 0.04 -30.00
N LYS A 221 -11.61 -1.26 -29.75
CA LYS A 221 -12.53 -1.89 -28.76
C LYS A 221 -12.25 -1.45 -27.33
N VAL A 222 -11.00 -1.08 -27.07
CA VAL A 222 -10.57 -0.59 -25.76
C VAL A 222 -9.94 0.80 -25.83
N LYS A 223 -9.93 1.49 -24.71
CA LYS A 223 -9.23 2.76 -24.46
C LYS A 223 -8.42 2.65 -23.17
N LEU A 224 -7.38 3.46 -23.01
CA LEU A 224 -6.42 3.37 -21.92
C LEU A 224 -6.40 4.62 -21.05
N LEU A 225 -6.62 4.47 -19.76
CA LEU A 225 -6.47 5.51 -18.75
C LEU A 225 -5.23 5.21 -17.87
N VAL A 226 -4.31 6.18 -17.75
CA VAL A 226 -3.14 6.07 -16.87
C VAL A 226 -3.15 7.22 -15.87
N ILE A 227 -3.39 6.91 -14.60
CA ILE A 227 -3.44 7.88 -13.50
C ILE A 227 -2.19 7.74 -12.64
N GLY A 228 -1.46 8.83 -12.45
CA GLY A 228 -0.28 8.87 -11.60
C GLY A 228 0.91 9.59 -12.23
N GLU A 229 1.99 9.65 -11.47
CA GLU A 229 3.26 10.26 -11.88
C GLU A 229 4.40 9.25 -11.76
N GLY A 230 5.48 9.48 -12.50
CA GLY A 230 6.68 8.68 -12.42
C GLY A 230 7.59 8.79 -13.64
N ASP A 231 8.71 8.10 -13.58
CA ASP A 231 9.81 8.17 -14.54
C ASP A 231 9.46 7.61 -15.95
N ALA A 232 8.41 6.79 -16.04
CA ALA A 232 7.97 6.22 -17.32
C ALA A 232 6.89 7.06 -18.03
N LEU A 233 6.25 8.03 -17.35
CA LEU A 233 5.06 8.72 -17.90
C LEU A 233 5.37 9.49 -19.18
N MET A 234 6.50 10.19 -19.24
CA MET A 234 6.87 10.99 -20.43
C MET A 234 7.17 10.09 -21.64
N GLU A 235 7.81 8.96 -21.43
CA GLU A 235 8.10 7.99 -22.47
C GLU A 235 6.82 7.38 -23.06
N ILE A 236 5.86 7.03 -22.20
CA ILE A 236 4.57 6.50 -22.63
C ILE A 236 3.74 7.55 -23.37
N ARG A 237 3.74 8.82 -22.90
CA ARG A 237 3.08 9.94 -23.60
C ARG A 237 3.68 10.17 -24.98
N ALA A 238 5.01 10.15 -25.13
CA ALA A 238 5.67 10.29 -26.41
C ALA A 238 5.25 9.18 -27.39
N LYS A 239 5.25 7.92 -26.93
CA LYS A 239 4.77 6.78 -27.70
C LYS A 239 3.29 6.90 -28.09
N ALA A 240 2.46 7.46 -27.21
CA ALA A 240 1.03 7.62 -27.44
C ALA A 240 0.71 8.65 -28.56
N VAL A 241 1.50 9.71 -28.69
CA VAL A 241 1.32 10.73 -29.71
C VAL A 241 1.63 10.20 -31.14
N GLU A 242 2.46 9.19 -31.27
CA GLU A 242 2.88 8.60 -32.56
C GLU A 242 1.81 7.72 -33.20
N GLN A 243 0.68 7.47 -32.51
CA GLN A 243 -0.39 6.60 -33.01
C GLN A 243 -1.78 7.27 -32.92
N THR A 244 -2.73 6.78 -33.73
CA THR A 244 -4.10 7.36 -33.81
C THR A 244 -5.21 6.35 -33.55
N LYS A 245 -4.87 5.09 -33.30
CA LYS A 245 -5.86 4.01 -33.15
C LYS A 245 -6.39 3.87 -31.74
N LEU A 246 -5.52 3.95 -30.73
CA LEU A 246 -5.87 3.79 -29.33
C LEU A 246 -6.25 5.16 -28.75
N ARG A 247 -7.46 5.28 -28.23
CA ARG A 247 -7.85 6.42 -27.41
C ARG A 247 -7.23 6.29 -26.03
N TYR A 248 -6.63 7.35 -25.52
CA TYR A 248 -5.97 7.36 -24.23
C TYR A 248 -6.18 8.68 -23.48
N CYS A 249 -6.11 8.59 -22.13
CA CYS A 249 -6.03 9.75 -21.25
C CYS A 249 -4.95 9.50 -20.19
N MET A 250 -4.05 10.48 -20.02
CA MET A 250 -2.93 10.41 -19.06
C MET A 250 -2.86 11.73 -18.28
N PRO A 251 -3.80 11.96 -17.35
CA PRO A 251 -3.96 13.24 -16.67
C PRO A 251 -2.83 13.58 -15.69
N GLY A 252 -2.00 12.59 -15.31
CA GLY A 252 -1.06 12.70 -14.20
C GLY A 252 -1.68 12.23 -12.89
N ALA A 253 -1.18 12.72 -11.75
CA ALA A 253 -1.73 12.39 -10.46
C ALA A 253 -3.07 13.08 -10.20
N VAL A 254 -3.97 12.39 -9.52
CA VAL A 254 -5.23 12.95 -9.01
C VAL A 254 -5.28 12.80 -7.49
N PRO A 255 -6.11 13.56 -6.77
CA PRO A 255 -6.36 13.32 -5.35
C PRO A 255 -6.84 11.89 -5.11
N TYR A 256 -6.37 11.27 -4.03
CA TYR A 256 -6.72 9.88 -3.70
C TYR A 256 -8.23 9.69 -3.56
N GLU A 257 -8.92 10.68 -3.01
CA GLU A 257 -10.36 10.71 -2.79
C GLU A 257 -11.16 10.68 -4.11
N ALA A 258 -10.57 11.13 -5.21
CA ALA A 258 -11.20 11.12 -6.53
C ALA A 258 -11.08 9.77 -7.25
N LEU A 259 -10.15 8.92 -6.82
CA LEU A 259 -9.86 7.65 -7.50
C LEU A 259 -11.10 6.74 -7.58
N GLY A 260 -11.87 6.61 -6.51
CA GLY A 260 -13.05 5.73 -6.48
C GLY A 260 -14.06 6.09 -7.58
N VAL A 261 -14.41 7.36 -7.67
CA VAL A 261 -15.36 7.85 -8.68
C VAL A 261 -14.82 7.66 -10.10
N ILE A 262 -13.53 7.94 -10.34
CA ILE A 262 -12.93 7.77 -11.67
C ILE A 262 -12.87 6.29 -12.06
N LEU A 263 -12.43 5.43 -11.15
CA LEU A 263 -12.25 3.99 -11.42
C LEU A 263 -13.58 3.26 -11.61
N LYS A 264 -14.67 3.74 -11.03
CA LYS A 264 -16.03 3.21 -11.27
C LYS A 264 -16.47 3.29 -12.73
N HIS A 265 -15.92 4.22 -13.51
CA HIS A 265 -16.15 4.35 -14.96
C HIS A 265 -15.22 3.46 -15.80
N CYS A 266 -14.37 2.64 -15.17
CA CYS A 266 -13.43 1.77 -15.85
C CYS A 266 -13.91 0.31 -15.83
N ASP A 267 -13.38 -0.50 -16.76
CA ASP A 267 -13.83 -1.88 -16.93
C ASP A 267 -12.79 -2.90 -16.47
N VAL A 268 -11.50 -2.62 -16.61
CA VAL A 268 -10.40 -3.53 -16.24
C VAL A 268 -9.26 -2.76 -15.61
N GLY A 269 -8.86 -3.14 -14.40
CA GLY A 269 -7.67 -2.64 -13.72
C GLY A 269 -6.41 -3.40 -14.11
N TYR A 270 -5.28 -2.71 -14.25
CA TYR A 270 -4.00 -3.34 -14.51
C TYR A 270 -3.10 -3.31 -13.29
N LEU A 271 -2.49 -4.44 -12.96
CA LEU A 271 -1.50 -4.63 -11.90
C LEU A 271 -0.23 -5.24 -12.45
N TYR A 272 0.92 -4.71 -12.05
CA TYR A 272 2.19 -5.34 -12.33
C TYR A 272 3.14 -5.23 -11.14
N TYR A 273 3.59 -6.36 -10.63
CA TYR A 273 4.58 -6.46 -9.57
C TYR A 273 5.76 -7.30 -10.05
N PRO A 274 6.98 -6.72 -10.11
CA PRO A 274 8.18 -7.48 -10.47
C PRO A 274 8.37 -8.69 -9.56
N THR A 275 9.02 -9.72 -10.05
CA THR A 275 9.36 -10.94 -9.28
C THR A 275 10.84 -11.04 -8.98
N ASN A 276 11.50 -9.90 -8.81
CA ASN A 276 12.95 -9.77 -8.67
C ASN A 276 13.45 -9.69 -7.22
N THR A 277 12.55 -9.56 -6.24
CA THR A 277 12.88 -9.56 -4.82
C THR A 277 11.81 -10.30 -4.02
N LEU A 278 12.17 -10.84 -2.84
CA LEU A 278 11.21 -11.47 -1.93
C LEU A 278 10.07 -10.52 -1.56
N ASN A 279 10.37 -9.24 -1.36
CA ASN A 279 9.36 -8.23 -1.03
C ASN A 279 8.37 -8.00 -2.18
N ASN A 280 8.83 -8.00 -3.44
CA ASN A 280 7.98 -7.85 -4.60
C ASN A 280 7.16 -9.12 -4.91
N ILE A 281 7.76 -10.31 -4.76
CA ILE A 281 7.07 -11.59 -4.95
C ILE A 281 5.92 -11.73 -3.95
N ASN A 282 6.15 -11.32 -2.69
CA ASN A 282 5.18 -11.41 -1.60
C ASN A 282 4.56 -10.03 -1.30
N CYS A 283 4.16 -9.31 -2.35
CA CYS A 283 3.60 -7.98 -2.20
C CYS A 283 2.24 -8.01 -1.51
N ALA A 284 2.02 -7.05 -0.60
CA ALA A 284 0.71 -6.78 0.01
C ALA A 284 0.08 -5.57 -0.69
N SER A 285 -0.52 -5.81 -1.85
CA SER A 285 -1.01 -4.75 -2.73
C SER A 285 -2.35 -4.18 -2.28
N ASN A 286 -2.38 -2.90 -1.92
CA ASN A 286 -3.64 -2.15 -1.68
C ASN A 286 -4.53 -2.14 -2.91
N LYS A 287 -3.93 -2.11 -4.12
CA LYS A 287 -4.68 -1.97 -5.37
C LYS A 287 -5.63 -3.12 -5.66
N ILE A 288 -5.37 -4.31 -5.13
CA ILE A 288 -6.30 -5.43 -5.25
C ILE A 288 -7.62 -5.08 -4.55
N TYR A 289 -7.52 -4.54 -3.34
CA TYR A 289 -8.69 -4.12 -2.56
C TYR A 289 -9.32 -2.84 -3.12
N GLU A 290 -8.50 -1.88 -3.52
CA GLU A 290 -8.94 -0.62 -4.14
C GLU A 290 -9.75 -0.86 -5.41
N TYR A 291 -9.25 -1.69 -6.32
CA TYR A 291 -9.96 -1.99 -7.56
C TYR A 291 -11.21 -2.81 -7.29
N ALA A 292 -11.12 -3.86 -6.48
CA ALA A 292 -12.29 -4.67 -6.14
C ALA A 292 -13.40 -3.85 -5.46
N SER A 293 -13.05 -2.82 -4.66
CA SER A 293 -14.02 -1.98 -3.95
C SER A 293 -14.91 -1.11 -4.86
N VAL A 294 -14.54 -0.99 -6.13
CA VAL A 294 -15.31 -0.29 -7.17
C VAL A 294 -15.73 -1.25 -8.29
N ASP A 295 -15.86 -2.54 -7.99
CA ASP A 295 -16.26 -3.61 -8.90
C ASP A 295 -15.37 -3.70 -10.16
N LEU A 296 -14.09 -3.34 -10.03
CA LEU A 296 -13.13 -3.29 -11.13
C LEU A 296 -12.27 -4.57 -11.13
N PRO A 297 -12.55 -5.54 -12.01
CA PRO A 297 -11.74 -6.74 -12.13
C PRO A 297 -10.37 -6.44 -12.73
N MET A 298 -9.40 -7.33 -12.50
CA MET A 298 -7.99 -7.02 -12.70
C MET A 298 -7.29 -7.97 -13.65
N VAL A 299 -6.34 -7.42 -14.41
CA VAL A 299 -5.31 -8.19 -15.12
C VAL A 299 -3.95 -7.93 -14.49
N ALA A 300 -3.19 -8.99 -14.24
CA ALA A 300 -1.87 -8.91 -13.63
C ALA A 300 -0.85 -9.83 -14.31
N ASN A 301 0.46 -9.51 -14.12
CA ASN A 301 1.52 -10.46 -14.44
C ASN A 301 1.50 -11.66 -13.48
N SER A 302 2.24 -12.73 -13.80
CA SER A 302 2.32 -13.96 -13.01
C SER A 302 3.11 -13.80 -11.70
N ASN A 303 2.90 -12.68 -10.99
CA ASN A 303 3.40 -12.54 -9.64
C ASN A 303 2.69 -13.54 -8.72
N PRO A 304 3.41 -14.43 -7.98
CA PRO A 304 2.81 -15.55 -7.26
C PRO A 304 1.72 -15.15 -6.27
N THR A 305 1.95 -14.11 -5.46
CA THR A 305 0.96 -13.65 -4.47
C THR A 305 -0.26 -13.02 -5.13
N VAL A 306 -0.04 -12.14 -6.13
CA VAL A 306 -1.15 -11.52 -6.87
C VAL A 306 -1.97 -12.58 -7.59
N LYS A 307 -1.30 -13.50 -8.31
CA LYS A 307 -1.94 -14.61 -9.01
C LYS A 307 -2.85 -15.41 -8.08
N ARG A 308 -2.33 -15.85 -6.93
CA ARG A 308 -3.09 -16.61 -5.95
C ARG A 308 -4.36 -15.86 -5.52
N ILE A 309 -4.25 -14.57 -5.20
CA ILE A 309 -5.41 -13.78 -4.75
C ILE A 309 -6.44 -13.63 -5.86
N LEU A 310 -6.00 -13.27 -7.07
CA LEU A 310 -6.91 -13.04 -8.20
C LEU A 310 -7.66 -14.31 -8.60
N GLU A 311 -6.94 -15.44 -8.72
CA GLU A 311 -7.53 -16.72 -9.17
C GLU A 311 -8.39 -17.37 -8.09
N ALA A 312 -7.95 -17.38 -6.82
CA ALA A 312 -8.73 -17.96 -5.73
C ALA A 312 -10.07 -17.25 -5.53
N ASN A 313 -10.13 -15.96 -5.76
CA ASN A 313 -11.34 -15.15 -5.58
C ASN A 313 -12.07 -14.84 -6.90
N ARG A 314 -11.51 -15.25 -8.05
CA ARG A 314 -12.06 -14.98 -9.39
C ARG A 314 -12.29 -13.50 -9.66
N ILE A 315 -11.45 -12.61 -9.12
CA ILE A 315 -11.53 -11.15 -9.29
C ILE A 315 -10.60 -10.63 -10.40
N GLY A 316 -9.95 -11.52 -11.13
CA GLY A 316 -9.05 -11.14 -12.21
C GLY A 316 -8.33 -12.32 -12.83
N VAL A 317 -7.49 -12.01 -13.80
CA VAL A 317 -6.67 -12.95 -14.56
C VAL A 317 -5.20 -12.59 -14.43
N SER A 318 -4.37 -13.58 -14.12
CA SER A 318 -2.92 -13.41 -14.01
C SER A 318 -2.20 -14.21 -15.08
N SER A 319 -1.41 -13.53 -15.93
CA SER A 319 -0.61 -14.15 -17.01
C SER A 319 0.60 -13.29 -17.35
N ASP A 320 1.69 -13.92 -17.78
CA ASP A 320 2.82 -13.20 -18.37
C ASP A 320 2.51 -12.68 -19.78
N ASN A 321 1.51 -13.25 -20.43
CA ASN A 321 0.91 -12.70 -21.65
C ASN A 321 -0.31 -11.83 -21.28
N ILE A 322 -0.07 -10.55 -21.06
CA ILE A 322 -1.11 -9.57 -20.70
C ILE A 322 -2.22 -9.49 -21.77
N GLY A 323 -1.89 -9.65 -23.05
CA GLY A 323 -2.89 -9.65 -24.12
C GLY A 323 -3.88 -10.81 -24.01
N GLU A 324 -3.42 -12.01 -23.69
CA GLU A 324 -4.31 -13.16 -23.42
C GLU A 324 -5.17 -12.93 -22.20
N ALA A 325 -4.57 -12.42 -21.11
CA ALA A 325 -5.32 -12.10 -19.88
C ALA A 325 -6.42 -11.07 -20.13
N LEU A 326 -6.12 -10.02 -20.90
CA LEU A 326 -7.12 -9.02 -21.32
C LEU A 326 -8.25 -9.65 -22.14
N ASN A 327 -7.94 -10.47 -23.13
CA ASN A 327 -8.96 -11.15 -23.92
C ASN A 327 -9.86 -12.06 -23.06
N GLN A 328 -9.27 -12.79 -22.11
CA GLN A 328 -10.00 -13.69 -21.22
C GLN A 328 -10.96 -12.90 -20.31
N ILE A 329 -10.50 -11.82 -19.67
CA ILE A 329 -11.31 -11.03 -18.74
C ILE A 329 -12.44 -10.30 -19.48
N LEU A 330 -12.16 -9.75 -20.67
CA LEU A 330 -13.15 -9.05 -21.49
C LEU A 330 -14.27 -9.98 -22.01
N ALA A 331 -13.97 -11.26 -22.21
CA ALA A 331 -14.96 -12.26 -22.63
C ALA A 331 -15.99 -12.62 -21.53
N SER A 332 -15.70 -12.33 -20.26
CA SER A 332 -16.53 -12.70 -19.10
C SER A 332 -16.58 -11.59 -18.04
N LEU A 333 -16.55 -10.34 -18.46
CA LEU A 333 -16.36 -9.17 -17.61
C LEU A 333 -17.33 -9.11 -16.43
N GLU A 334 -18.62 -9.28 -16.69
CA GLU A 334 -19.67 -9.20 -15.64
C GLU A 334 -19.54 -10.31 -14.58
N VAL A 335 -19.01 -11.47 -14.95
CA VAL A 335 -18.73 -12.55 -13.99
C VAL A 335 -17.61 -12.12 -13.03
N TYR A 336 -16.56 -11.49 -13.54
CA TYR A 336 -15.47 -11.00 -12.70
C TYR A 336 -15.90 -9.83 -11.80
N LYS A 337 -16.74 -8.91 -12.30
CA LYS A 337 -17.31 -7.81 -11.53
C LYS A 337 -18.10 -8.30 -10.32
N SER A 338 -19.02 -9.26 -10.51
CA SER A 338 -19.80 -9.83 -9.41
C SER A 338 -18.94 -10.52 -8.34
N HIS A 339 -17.80 -11.08 -8.72
CA HIS A 339 -16.86 -11.65 -7.75
C HIS A 339 -16.06 -10.58 -6.99
N CYS A 340 -15.83 -9.40 -7.57
CA CYS A 340 -15.22 -8.28 -6.84
C CYS A 340 -16.09 -7.83 -5.68
N GLU A 341 -17.40 -7.68 -5.88
CA GLU A 341 -18.38 -7.37 -4.83
C GLU A 341 -18.33 -8.40 -3.69
N PHE A 342 -18.42 -9.70 -4.03
CA PHE A 342 -18.32 -10.78 -3.04
C PHE A 342 -16.97 -10.79 -2.30
N PHE A 343 -15.87 -10.49 -2.98
CA PHE A 343 -14.55 -10.40 -2.36
C PHE A 343 -14.48 -9.29 -1.32
N VAL A 344 -15.03 -8.12 -1.62
CA VAL A 344 -15.08 -6.97 -0.70
C VAL A 344 -15.89 -7.29 0.55
N GLU A 345 -17.07 -7.92 0.42
CA GLU A 345 -17.91 -8.31 1.55
C GLU A 345 -17.18 -9.28 2.52
N ASN A 346 -16.32 -10.15 2.00
CA ASN A 346 -15.60 -11.14 2.79
C ASN A 346 -14.27 -10.64 3.36
N ASN A 347 -13.70 -9.56 2.82
CA ASN A 347 -12.42 -8.99 3.23
C ASN A 347 -12.63 -7.55 3.69
N SER A 348 -12.92 -7.32 4.96
CA SER A 348 -13.16 -5.98 5.48
C SER A 348 -12.07 -5.51 6.43
N TRP A 349 -11.78 -4.19 6.36
CA TRP A 349 -10.87 -3.55 7.30
C TRP A 349 -11.39 -3.64 8.73
N GLU A 350 -12.71 -3.60 8.92
CA GLU A 350 -13.36 -3.70 10.22
C GLU A 350 -13.00 -5.02 10.90
N LYS A 351 -13.12 -6.15 10.20
CA LYS A 351 -12.72 -7.46 10.72
C LYS A 351 -11.22 -7.52 11.04
N THR A 352 -10.39 -6.99 10.14
CA THR A 352 -8.93 -6.98 10.29
C THR A 352 -8.50 -6.09 11.46
N SER A 353 -9.10 -4.91 11.60
CA SER A 353 -8.81 -3.99 12.70
C SER A 353 -9.31 -4.52 14.04
N GLN A 354 -10.45 -5.18 14.09
CA GLN A 354 -10.95 -5.83 15.29
C GLN A 354 -9.99 -6.92 15.77
N ASN A 355 -9.49 -7.76 14.87
CA ASN A 355 -8.47 -8.76 15.19
C ASN A 355 -7.18 -8.13 15.77
N LEU A 356 -6.73 -7.00 15.20
CA LEU A 356 -5.60 -6.23 15.74
C LEU A 356 -5.89 -5.72 17.15
N LEU A 357 -7.07 -5.14 17.37
CA LEU A 357 -7.49 -4.61 18.68
C LEU A 357 -7.53 -5.72 19.74
N GLU A 358 -8.11 -6.87 19.43
CA GLU A 358 -8.18 -8.02 20.35
C GLU A 358 -6.79 -8.51 20.76
N HIS A 359 -5.83 -8.57 19.82
CA HIS A 359 -4.45 -8.97 20.15
C HIS A 359 -3.73 -7.92 21.03
N ILE A 360 -4.00 -6.64 20.80
CA ILE A 360 -3.42 -5.56 21.59
C ILE A 360 -4.03 -5.50 23.01
N GLU A 361 -5.33 -5.76 23.16
CA GLU A 361 -6.00 -5.86 24.45
C GLU A 361 -5.47 -7.02 25.31
N ASN A 362 -5.00 -8.08 24.70
CA ASN A 362 -4.45 -9.26 25.37
C ASN A 362 -2.94 -9.17 25.70
N LEU A 363 -2.28 -8.05 25.39
CA LEU A 363 -0.88 -7.80 25.77
C LEU A 363 -0.75 -7.45 27.25
#